data_bf911321d38d2c557678cb8c07efa13d
#
_entry.id   bf911321d38d2c557678cb8c07efa13d
#
_cell.length_a   1.000
_cell.length_b   1.000
_cell.length_c   1.000
_cell.angle_alpha   90.00
_cell.angle_beta   90.00
_cell.angle_gamma   90.00
#
_symmetry.space_group_name_H-M   'P 1'
#
loop_
_entity.id
_entity.type
_entity.pdbx_description
1 polymer ?
#
loop_
_entity_poly.entity_id
_entity_poly.type
_entity_poly.pdbx_seq_one_letter_code
_entity_poly.pdbx_strand_id
1 'polypeptide(L)' 'MGWEELRAMCLQCTMCPLCQTRHNVVFGVGPTDAEMLFVGEGPGEQEDLTGEPFVGPAGKLLDDMLRIID' A
#
# COMPACT_ATOMS: atom_id res chain seq x y z
N MET A 1 12.79 9.10 13.53
CA MET A 1 11.56 8.28 13.48
C MET A 1 11.88 6.96 12.78
N GLY A 2 11.52 5.85 13.40
CA GLY A 2 11.71 4.54 12.78
C GLY A 2 10.49 4.10 11.98
N TRP A 3 10.62 2.97 11.27
CA TRP A 3 9.54 2.42 10.46
C TRP A 3 8.31 2.06 11.28
N GLU A 4 8.50 1.50 12.48
CA GLU A 4 7.37 1.12 13.34
C GLU A 4 6.57 2.33 13.82
N GLU A 5 7.24 3.41 14.18
CA GLU A 5 6.57 4.64 14.57
C GLU A 5 5.80 5.26 13.42
N LEU A 6 6.40 5.31 12.24
CA LEU A 6 5.76 5.83 11.04
C LEU A 6 4.52 5.02 10.69
N ARG A 7 4.64 3.68 10.72
CA ARG A 7 3.51 2.80 10.45
C ARG A 7 2.36 3.03 11.44
N ALA A 8 2.68 3.12 12.73
CA ALA A 8 1.66 3.34 13.76
C ALA A 8 0.93 4.67 13.56
N MET A 9 1.64 5.73 13.22
CA MET A 9 1.06 7.03 12.93
C MET A 9 0.16 6.98 11.71
N CYS A 10 0.60 6.30 10.65
CA CYS A 10 -0.18 6.19 9.41
C CYS A 10 -1.46 5.39 9.60
N LEU A 11 -1.42 4.32 10.38
CA LEU A 11 -2.60 3.48 10.63
C LEU A 11 -3.72 4.23 11.34
N GLN A 12 -3.41 5.30 12.06
CA GLN A 12 -4.38 6.11 12.78
C GLN A 12 -4.59 7.49 12.16
N CYS A 13 -4.08 7.71 10.95
CA CYS A 13 -4.12 9.03 10.32
C CYS A 13 -5.54 9.49 10.02
N THR A 14 -5.85 10.73 10.41
CA THR A 14 -7.15 11.36 10.16
C THR A 14 -7.00 12.73 9.51
N MET A 15 -5.88 12.96 8.81
CA MET A 15 -5.51 14.30 8.31
C MET A 15 -6.27 14.73 7.05
N CYS A 16 -7.01 13.81 6.41
CA CYS A 16 -7.79 14.14 5.22
C CYS A 16 -9.12 13.38 5.22
N PRO A 17 -10.09 13.81 4.37
CA PRO A 17 -11.43 13.18 4.35
C PRO A 17 -11.44 11.69 4.03
N LEU A 18 -10.40 11.14 3.43
CA LEU A 18 -10.33 9.71 3.11
C LEU A 18 -10.47 8.83 4.35
N CYS A 19 -10.10 9.34 5.52
CA CYS A 19 -10.23 8.58 6.76
C CYS A 19 -11.69 8.25 7.12
N GLN A 20 -12.65 8.98 6.55
CA GLN A 20 -14.07 8.80 6.86
C GLN A 20 -14.70 7.63 6.10
N THR A 21 -14.14 7.25 4.96
CA THR A 21 -14.72 6.23 4.09
C THR A 21 -13.86 5.00 3.90
N ARG A 22 -12.58 5.05 4.28
CA ARG A 22 -11.69 3.91 4.14
C ARG A 22 -12.08 2.77 5.08
N HIS A 23 -11.81 1.54 4.66
CA HIS A 23 -11.92 0.36 5.52
C HIS A 23 -10.59 0.10 6.22
N ASN A 24 -9.48 0.25 5.49
CA ASN A 24 -8.14 0.06 6.02
C ASN A 24 -7.19 1.13 5.50
N VAL A 25 -6.16 1.42 6.28
CA VAL A 25 -5.00 2.16 5.78
C VAL A 25 -4.11 1.17 5.04
N VAL A 26 -3.63 1.57 3.87
CA VAL A 26 -2.67 0.78 3.08
C VAL A 26 -1.32 1.46 3.25
N PHE A 27 -0.55 1.00 4.22
CA PHE A 27 0.76 1.58 4.52
C PHE A 27 1.83 1.12 3.53
N GLY A 28 1.86 -0.17 3.27
CA GLY A 28 2.85 -0.77 2.41
C GLY A 28 3.28 -2.13 2.90
N VAL A 29 3.97 -2.88 2.04
CA VAL A 29 4.49 -4.20 2.37
C VAL A 29 5.88 -4.36 1.76
N GLY A 30 6.65 -5.28 2.29
CA GLY A 30 7.96 -5.64 1.78
C GLY A 30 9.09 -5.23 2.71
N PRO A 31 10.33 -5.57 2.35
CA PRO A 31 11.48 -5.24 3.18
C PRO A 31 11.76 -3.74 3.18
N THR A 32 12.17 -3.22 4.33
CA THR A 32 12.44 -1.78 4.50
C THR A 32 13.74 -1.34 3.85
N ASP A 33 14.58 -2.28 3.44
CA ASP A 33 15.85 -2.04 2.75
C ASP A 33 15.84 -2.47 1.29
N ALA A 34 14.67 -2.59 0.69
CA ALA A 34 14.54 -2.99 -0.71
C ALA A 34 15.23 -2.02 -1.65
N GLU A 35 15.86 -2.55 -2.69
CA GLU A 35 16.53 -1.74 -3.72
C GLU A 35 15.53 -1.04 -4.65
N MET A 36 14.34 -1.61 -4.81
CA MET A 36 13.30 -1.06 -5.68
C MET A 36 12.04 -0.82 -4.88
N LEU A 37 11.45 0.36 -5.07
CA LEU A 37 10.23 0.77 -4.39
C LEU A 37 9.15 1.08 -5.42
N PHE A 38 7.96 0.48 -5.26
CA PHE A 38 6.81 0.80 -6.10
C PHE A 38 5.86 1.72 -5.32
N VAL A 39 5.54 2.85 -5.92
CA VAL A 39 4.64 3.84 -5.31
C VAL A 39 3.44 4.04 -6.24
N GLY A 40 2.25 3.77 -5.72
CA GLY A 40 1.02 4.01 -6.44
C GLY A 40 0.38 5.35 -6.04
N GLU A 41 -0.68 5.71 -6.74
CA GLU A 41 -1.40 6.95 -6.47
C GLU A 41 -2.22 6.86 -5.19
N GLY A 42 -2.98 5.77 -5.04
CA GLY A 42 -3.80 5.54 -3.87
C GLY A 42 -4.44 4.16 -3.90
N PRO A 43 -5.01 3.72 -2.76
CA PRO A 43 -5.64 2.40 -2.68
C PRO A 43 -6.91 2.32 -3.53
N GLY A 44 -7.05 1.21 -4.26
CA GLY A 44 -8.30 0.86 -4.89
C GLY A 44 -9.20 0.08 -3.92
N GLU A 45 -10.31 -0.46 -4.44
CA GLU A 45 -11.28 -1.17 -3.62
C GLU A 45 -10.68 -2.38 -2.91
N GLN A 46 -9.91 -3.20 -3.62
CA GLN A 46 -9.32 -4.40 -3.03
C GLN A 46 -8.24 -4.06 -2.02
N GLU A 47 -7.45 -3.06 -2.29
CA GLU A 47 -6.43 -2.58 -1.35
C GLU A 47 -7.07 -2.07 -0.08
N ASP A 48 -8.15 -1.30 -0.20
CA ASP A 48 -8.88 -0.77 0.95
C ASP A 48 -9.48 -1.89 1.81
N LEU A 49 -10.01 -2.94 1.18
CA LEU A 49 -10.61 -4.06 1.90
C LEU A 49 -9.57 -4.95 2.60
N THR A 50 -8.39 -5.09 2.03
CA THR A 50 -7.36 -5.99 2.57
C THR A 50 -6.29 -5.30 3.39
N GLY A 51 -6.07 -3.99 3.17
CA GLY A 51 -4.97 -3.26 3.79
C GLY A 51 -3.63 -3.46 3.09
N GLU A 52 -3.59 -4.17 1.96
CA GLU A 52 -2.36 -4.44 1.22
C GLU A 52 -2.31 -3.68 -0.11
N PRO A 53 -1.14 -3.17 -0.53
CA PRO A 53 -1.01 -2.47 -1.81
C PRO A 53 -0.98 -3.45 -2.99
N PHE A 54 -1.40 -2.99 -4.15
CA PHE A 54 -1.26 -3.70 -5.43
C PHE A 54 -1.89 -5.10 -5.45
N VAL A 55 -3.08 -5.25 -4.88
CA VAL A 55 -3.80 -6.54 -4.86
C VAL A 55 -5.03 -6.55 -5.76
N GLY A 56 -5.42 -5.41 -6.32
CA GLY A 56 -6.53 -5.31 -7.27
C GLY A 56 -6.09 -5.57 -8.71
N PRO A 57 -6.93 -5.21 -9.70
CA PRO A 57 -6.61 -5.47 -11.11
C PRO A 57 -5.28 -4.88 -11.58
N ALA A 58 -4.98 -3.64 -11.19
CA ALA A 58 -3.71 -3.01 -11.56
C ALA A 58 -2.52 -3.72 -10.90
N GLY A 59 -2.68 -4.17 -9.65
CA GLY A 59 -1.64 -4.92 -8.95
C GLY A 59 -1.36 -6.26 -9.59
N LYS A 60 -2.41 -6.93 -10.07
CA LYS A 60 -2.24 -8.22 -10.78
C LYS A 60 -1.49 -8.03 -12.09
N LEU A 61 -1.77 -6.94 -12.80
CA LEU A 61 -1.03 -6.62 -14.02
C LEU A 61 0.45 -6.35 -13.70
N LEU A 62 0.73 -5.63 -12.63
CA LEU A 62 2.10 -5.38 -12.18
C LEU A 62 2.82 -6.70 -11.88
N ASP A 63 2.15 -7.62 -11.17
CA ASP A 63 2.72 -8.93 -10.86
C ASP A 63 3.05 -9.72 -12.12
N ASP A 64 2.17 -9.68 -13.12
CA ASP A 64 2.40 -10.35 -14.41
C ASP A 64 3.61 -9.77 -15.14
N MET A 65 3.73 -8.44 -15.14
CA MET A 65 4.87 -7.76 -15.76
C MET A 65 6.18 -8.11 -15.06
N LEU A 66 6.18 -8.16 -13.74
CA LEU A 66 7.37 -8.52 -12.98
C LEU A 66 7.78 -9.97 -13.22
N ARG A 67 6.82 -10.86 -13.41
CA ARG A 67 7.10 -12.26 -13.73
C ARG A 67 7.81 -12.43 -15.06
N ILE A 68 7.51 -11.57 -16.03
CA ILE A 68 8.12 -11.63 -17.36
C ILE A 68 9.60 -11.28 -17.29
N ILE A 69 9.99 -10.32 -16.46
CA ILE A 69 11.36 -9.81 -16.42
C ILE A 69 12.23 -10.53 -15.38
N ASP A 70 11.66 -11.30 -14.53
CA ASP A 70 12.40 -12.08 -13.56
C ASP A 70 12.54 -13.51 -14.09
#